data_6a397464c414569ab7072afdffa41acd
#
_entry.id   6a397464c414569ab7072afdffa41acd
#
_cell.length_a   1.000
_cell.length_b   1.000
_cell.length_c   1.000
_cell.angle_alpha   90.00
_cell.angle_beta   90.00
_cell.angle_gamma   90.00
#
_symmetry.space_group_name_H-M   'P 1'
#
loop_
_entity.id
_entity.type
_entity.pdbx_description
1 polymer ?
#
loop_
_entity_poly.entity_id
_entity_poly.type
_entity_poly.pdbx_seq_one_letter_code
_entity_poly.pdbx_strand_id
1 'polypeptide(L)'
;MNTVQVKNTVIGEGRPKICIPIVGKTKTDILEEAKKITALPVDVVEWRVDWFDDVFATEKVLETAKELREVLKDIPVLLTFRTSKEGGEKEISVNDYAALNIAAAQSGYVDLIDVEAFTGDDVVKTIIDVAHKAGVKVIASNHDFFKTPEKEEIIRRLRMMQDFGADIPKMAVMPTCKQDVLTLLSATLEMSEKYADRPIITMSMAGTGVVSRLTGETFGSALTFGAASKASAPGQVGVHELKQVLDIIHSSL
;
A
#
# COMPACT_ATOMS: atom_id res chain seq x y z
N MET A 1 -9.03 -17.70 3.89
CA MET A 1 -7.93 -16.72 3.64
C MET A 1 -7.29 -16.36 4.98
N ASN A 2 -5.97 -16.38 5.08
CA ASN A 2 -5.27 -15.97 6.31
C ASN A 2 -5.30 -14.45 6.41
N THR A 3 -5.47 -13.92 7.62
CA THR A 3 -5.38 -12.47 7.89
C THR A 3 -3.92 -12.06 8.18
N VAL A 4 -3.62 -10.76 8.06
CA VAL A 4 -2.33 -10.19 8.43
C VAL A 4 -2.51 -9.26 9.61
N GLN A 5 -1.97 -9.66 10.76
CA GLN A 5 -1.97 -8.85 11.97
C GLN A 5 -0.81 -7.88 11.95
N VAL A 6 -1.09 -6.59 12.11
CA VAL A 6 -0.11 -5.51 12.26
C VAL A 6 -0.52 -4.65 13.45
N LYS A 7 0.20 -4.74 14.56
CA LYS A 7 -0.21 -4.14 15.84
C LYS A 7 -1.66 -4.51 16.18
N ASN A 8 -2.54 -3.52 16.36
CA ASN A 8 -3.95 -3.71 16.69
C ASN A 8 -4.86 -3.80 15.45
N THR A 9 -4.28 -3.79 14.24
CA THR A 9 -5.03 -3.82 12.98
C THR A 9 -4.94 -5.20 12.35
N VAL A 10 -6.09 -5.80 12.03
CA VAL A 10 -6.20 -7.08 11.30
C VAL A 10 -6.60 -6.79 9.86
N ILE A 11 -5.68 -6.97 8.91
CA ILE A 11 -5.93 -6.79 7.48
C ILE A 11 -6.48 -8.09 6.90
N GLY A 12 -7.57 -8.03 6.17
CA GLY A 12 -8.26 -9.21 5.60
C GLY A 12 -9.43 -9.71 6.42
N GLU A 13 -9.83 -9.00 7.47
CA GLU A 13 -11.02 -9.28 8.28
C GLU A 13 -11.95 -8.05 8.35
N GLY A 14 -13.24 -8.27 8.17
CA GLY A 14 -14.26 -7.23 8.14
C GLY A 14 -14.08 -6.26 6.96
N ARG A 15 -14.52 -5.02 7.12
CA ARG A 15 -14.36 -4.01 6.07
C ARG A 15 -12.91 -3.77 5.69
N PRO A 16 -12.62 -3.36 4.43
CA PRO A 16 -11.29 -2.99 4.00
C PRO A 16 -10.69 -1.91 4.90
N LYS A 17 -9.41 -2.07 5.25
CA LYS A 17 -8.71 -1.10 6.10
C LYS A 17 -8.43 0.18 5.32
N ILE A 18 -8.53 1.32 5.99
CA ILE A 18 -8.27 2.64 5.40
C ILE A 18 -6.81 3.00 5.62
N CYS A 19 -6.06 3.15 4.54
CA CYS A 19 -4.68 3.64 4.53
C CYS A 19 -4.66 5.10 4.10
N ILE A 20 -3.97 5.96 4.87
CA ILE A 20 -3.80 7.39 4.54
C ILE A 20 -2.33 7.64 4.24
N PRO A 21 -1.98 8.16 3.04
CA PRO A 21 -0.62 8.51 2.69
C PRO A 21 -0.20 9.87 3.27
N ILE A 22 1.06 9.95 3.69
CA ILE A 22 1.80 11.18 4.01
C ILE A 22 2.75 11.46 2.85
N VAL A 23 2.70 12.67 2.30
CA VAL A 23 3.48 13.13 1.16
C VAL A 23 4.25 14.43 1.45
N GLY A 24 4.57 14.68 2.71
CA GLY A 24 5.38 15.81 3.13
C GLY A 24 6.79 15.77 2.53
N LYS A 25 7.34 16.93 2.17
CA LYS A 25 8.69 17.06 1.60
C LYS A 25 9.76 17.21 2.64
N THR A 26 9.43 17.88 3.75
CA THR A 26 10.34 18.09 4.88
C THR A 26 9.90 17.25 6.09
N LYS A 27 10.83 17.00 7.03
CA LYS A 27 10.49 16.32 8.29
C LYS A 27 9.35 17.04 9.02
N THR A 28 9.36 18.37 9.03
CA THR A 28 8.31 19.18 9.67
C THR A 28 6.95 18.93 9.03
N ASP A 29 6.86 18.96 7.69
CA ASP A 29 5.60 18.71 6.97
C ASP A 29 5.06 17.30 7.26
N ILE A 30 5.95 16.29 7.24
CA ILE A 30 5.62 14.89 7.51
C ILE A 30 5.01 14.74 8.91
N LEU A 31 5.63 15.31 9.93
CA LEU A 31 5.15 15.22 11.30
C LEU A 31 3.86 16.03 11.54
N GLU A 32 3.69 17.16 10.86
CA GLU A 32 2.44 17.92 10.90
C GLU A 32 1.27 17.19 10.22
N GLU A 33 1.53 16.57 9.06
CA GLU A 33 0.54 15.71 8.40
C GLU A 33 0.17 14.52 9.31
N ALA A 34 1.16 13.86 9.91
CA ALA A 34 0.93 12.74 10.83
C ALA A 34 0.04 13.15 12.01
N LYS A 35 0.29 14.29 12.65
CA LYS A 35 -0.53 14.80 13.76
C LYS A 35 -1.99 15.01 13.35
N LYS A 36 -2.24 15.53 12.14
CA LYS A 36 -3.60 15.73 11.62
C LYS A 36 -4.30 14.38 11.37
N ILE A 37 -3.56 13.40 10.84
CA ILE A 37 -4.08 12.07 10.51
C ILE A 37 -4.52 11.29 11.76
N THR A 38 -3.89 11.48 12.92
CA THR A 38 -4.28 10.79 14.16
C THR A 38 -5.73 11.08 14.62
N ALA A 39 -6.34 12.17 14.15
CA ALA A 39 -7.73 12.52 14.43
C ALA A 39 -8.71 11.99 13.39
N LEU A 40 -8.24 11.32 12.33
CA LEU A 40 -9.04 10.79 11.24
C LEU A 40 -9.31 9.29 11.41
N PRO A 41 -10.35 8.76 10.75
CA PRO A 41 -10.62 7.32 10.75
C PRO A 41 -9.60 6.58 9.88
N VAL A 42 -8.44 6.28 10.44
CA VAL A 42 -7.30 5.64 9.79
C VAL A 42 -6.98 4.31 10.46
N ASP A 43 -6.69 3.28 9.65
CA ASP A 43 -6.24 1.97 10.11
C ASP A 43 -4.74 1.77 9.89
N VAL A 44 -4.15 2.38 8.83
CA VAL A 44 -2.73 2.32 8.46
C VAL A 44 -2.29 3.69 7.94
N VAL A 45 -1.10 4.14 8.29
CA VAL A 45 -0.49 5.35 7.69
C VAL A 45 0.64 4.92 6.76
N GLU A 46 0.56 5.34 5.50
CA GLU A 46 1.64 5.14 4.52
C GLU A 46 2.54 6.37 4.49
N TRP A 47 3.82 6.21 4.81
CA TRP A 47 4.78 7.27 4.56
C TRP A 47 5.43 7.09 3.18
N ARG A 48 5.13 7.97 2.24
CA ARG A 48 5.67 8.04 0.88
C ARG A 48 7.01 8.76 0.91
N VAL A 49 8.07 8.00 1.21
CA VAL A 49 9.42 8.57 1.39
C VAL A 49 10.02 9.11 0.09
N ASP A 50 9.52 8.71 -1.07
CA ASP A 50 9.92 9.27 -2.36
C ASP A 50 9.63 10.77 -2.52
N TRP A 51 8.67 11.32 -1.73
CA TRP A 51 8.41 12.76 -1.65
C TRP A 51 9.41 13.49 -0.75
N PHE A 52 10.03 12.80 0.22
CA PHE A 52 10.92 13.40 1.19
C PHE A 52 12.21 13.90 0.52
N ASP A 53 12.58 15.18 0.75
CA ASP A 53 13.73 15.81 0.09
C ASP A 53 15.05 15.08 0.41
N ASP A 54 15.21 14.64 1.64
CA ASP A 54 16.41 13.97 2.16
C ASP A 54 16.36 12.43 2.05
N VAL A 55 15.51 11.85 1.21
CA VAL A 55 15.29 10.39 1.14
C VAL A 55 16.55 9.57 0.84
N PHE A 56 17.53 10.14 0.16
CA PHE A 56 18.81 9.46 -0.13
C PHE A 56 19.81 9.49 1.04
N ALA A 57 19.50 10.20 2.11
CA ALA A 57 20.25 10.16 3.36
C ALA A 57 19.53 9.22 4.35
N THR A 58 19.89 7.93 4.30
CA THR A 58 19.22 6.87 5.09
C THR A 58 19.10 7.24 6.57
N GLU A 59 20.12 7.85 7.15
CA GLU A 59 20.10 8.29 8.55
C GLU A 59 18.96 9.27 8.83
N LYS A 60 18.71 10.24 7.92
CA LYS A 60 17.61 11.20 8.03
C LYS A 60 16.24 10.53 7.86
N VAL A 61 16.16 9.51 6.99
CA VAL A 61 14.94 8.71 6.85
C VAL A 61 14.63 7.98 8.16
N LEU A 62 15.62 7.33 8.77
CA LEU A 62 15.43 6.60 10.02
C LEU A 62 15.13 7.54 11.21
N GLU A 63 15.78 8.70 11.28
CA GLU A 63 15.46 9.73 12.27
C GLU A 63 13.99 10.19 12.14
N THR A 64 13.56 10.49 10.91
CA THR A 64 12.17 10.90 10.64
C THR A 64 11.18 9.77 10.95
N ALA A 65 11.51 8.51 10.60
CA ALA A 65 10.70 7.34 10.93
C ALA A 65 10.51 7.17 12.44
N LYS A 66 11.56 7.41 13.23
CA LYS A 66 11.49 7.38 14.69
C LYS A 66 10.52 8.42 15.23
N GLU A 67 10.65 9.67 14.82
CA GLU A 67 9.75 10.73 15.27
C GLU A 67 8.32 10.52 14.78
N LEU A 68 8.14 9.99 13.54
CA LEU A 68 6.84 9.61 13.00
C LEU A 68 6.18 8.52 13.85
N ARG A 69 6.95 7.52 14.30
CA ARG A 69 6.47 6.48 15.21
C ARG A 69 6.00 7.06 16.56
N GLU A 70 6.72 8.04 17.10
CA GLU A 70 6.34 8.71 18.36
C GLU A 70 4.99 9.44 18.23
N VAL A 71 4.72 10.06 17.07
CA VAL A 71 3.45 10.73 16.77
C VAL A 71 2.32 9.72 16.57
N LEU A 72 2.54 8.70 15.74
CA LEU A 72 1.50 7.74 15.33
C LEU A 72 1.23 6.64 16.37
N LYS A 73 2.14 6.42 17.32
CA LYS A 73 1.99 5.44 18.42
C LYS A 73 1.63 4.05 17.92
N ASP A 74 0.39 3.62 18.16
CA ASP A 74 -0.10 2.27 17.82
C ASP A 74 -0.68 2.15 16.41
N ILE A 75 -0.79 3.26 15.67
CA ILE A 75 -1.22 3.20 14.25
C ILE A 75 -0.09 2.57 13.43
N PRO A 76 -0.37 1.49 12.66
CA PRO A 76 0.60 0.87 11.78
C PRO A 76 1.23 1.85 10.78
N VAL A 77 2.55 1.81 10.63
CA VAL A 77 3.31 2.62 9.68
C VAL A 77 3.80 1.73 8.54
N LEU A 78 3.35 2.05 7.33
CA LEU A 78 3.84 1.49 6.08
C LEU A 78 4.84 2.46 5.47
N LEU A 79 6.09 2.05 5.26
CA LEU A 79 7.08 2.83 4.53
C LEU A 79 7.06 2.42 3.05
N THR A 80 6.92 3.42 2.17
CA THR A 80 6.87 3.21 0.71
C THR A 80 7.82 4.15 0.00
N PHE A 81 8.85 3.61 -0.68
CA PHE A 81 9.54 4.32 -1.73
C PHE A 81 8.92 3.91 -3.06
N ARG A 82 8.08 4.76 -3.64
CA ARG A 82 7.55 4.56 -4.99
C ARG A 82 8.55 5.10 -6.00
N THR A 83 9.03 4.22 -6.89
CA THR A 83 9.96 4.65 -7.96
C THR A 83 9.23 5.44 -9.04
N SER A 84 9.94 6.29 -9.75
CA SER A 84 9.39 7.02 -10.90
C SER A 84 8.87 6.09 -12.00
N LYS A 85 9.37 4.86 -12.09
CA LYS A 85 8.89 3.83 -13.02
C LYS A 85 7.45 3.38 -12.73
N GLU A 86 7.04 3.44 -11.47
CA GLU A 86 5.69 3.10 -11.00
C GLU A 86 4.93 4.32 -10.47
N GLY A 87 5.22 5.53 -11.00
CA GLY A 87 4.49 6.78 -10.74
C GLY A 87 4.88 7.50 -9.46
N GLY A 88 6.07 7.26 -8.93
CA GLY A 88 6.64 7.99 -7.81
C GLY A 88 7.44 9.23 -8.24
N GLU A 89 7.95 9.96 -7.26
CA GLU A 89 8.59 11.27 -7.45
C GLU A 89 10.07 11.16 -7.84
N LYS A 90 10.75 10.07 -7.50
CA LYS A 90 12.21 9.96 -7.66
C LYS A 90 12.64 8.63 -8.27
N GLU A 91 13.74 8.67 -8.99
CA GLU A 91 14.48 7.49 -9.41
C GLU A 91 15.42 7.03 -8.28
N ILE A 92 15.68 5.74 -8.22
CA ILE A 92 16.62 5.14 -7.28
C ILE A 92 17.29 3.94 -7.95
N SER A 93 18.55 3.67 -7.63
CA SER A 93 19.18 2.43 -8.06
C SER A 93 18.59 1.22 -7.34
N VAL A 94 18.64 0.04 -7.96
CA VAL A 94 18.13 -1.20 -7.33
C VAL A 94 18.84 -1.49 -6.01
N ASN A 95 20.14 -1.22 -5.92
CA ASN A 95 20.92 -1.45 -4.71
C ASN A 95 20.52 -0.48 -3.59
N ASP A 96 20.37 0.80 -3.89
CA ASP A 96 19.95 1.80 -2.90
C ASP A 96 18.50 1.58 -2.47
N TYR A 97 17.62 1.16 -3.39
CA TYR A 97 16.25 0.77 -3.08
C TYR A 97 16.20 -0.39 -2.07
N ALA A 98 16.99 -1.43 -2.33
CA ALA A 98 17.09 -2.56 -1.42
C ALA A 98 17.67 -2.14 -0.07
N ALA A 99 18.75 -1.37 -0.06
CA ALA A 99 19.40 -0.89 1.16
C ALA A 99 18.44 -0.04 2.02
N LEU A 100 17.67 0.86 1.40
CA LEU A 100 16.68 1.69 2.09
C LEU A 100 15.57 0.87 2.74
N ASN A 101 14.98 -0.07 1.98
CA ASN A 101 13.92 -0.94 2.49
C ASN A 101 14.42 -1.84 3.64
N ILE A 102 15.61 -2.40 3.50
CA ILE A 102 16.25 -3.23 4.54
C ILE A 102 16.54 -2.40 5.80
N ALA A 103 17.12 -1.21 5.65
CA ALA A 103 17.40 -0.33 6.78
C ALA A 103 16.11 0.08 7.51
N ALA A 104 15.06 0.42 6.76
CA ALA A 104 13.75 0.75 7.32
C ALA A 104 13.16 -0.44 8.10
N ALA A 105 13.15 -1.64 7.52
CA ALA A 105 12.64 -2.84 8.17
C ALA A 105 13.39 -3.17 9.47
N GLN A 106 14.71 -3.00 9.49
CA GLN A 106 15.55 -3.28 10.67
C GLN A 106 15.51 -2.18 11.73
N SER A 107 14.94 -1.01 11.42
CA SER A 107 14.94 0.16 12.31
C SER A 107 14.09 0.00 13.58
N GLY A 108 13.06 -0.86 13.54
CA GLY A 108 12.06 -0.97 14.60
C GLY A 108 11.02 0.16 14.62
N TYR A 109 11.03 1.07 13.63
CA TYR A 109 10.12 2.22 13.58
C TYR A 109 8.96 2.04 12.59
N VAL A 110 9.02 1.06 11.70
CA VAL A 110 7.97 0.74 10.72
C VAL A 110 7.41 -0.66 10.97
N ASP A 111 6.16 -0.88 10.59
CA ASP A 111 5.46 -2.15 10.76
C ASP A 111 5.28 -2.89 9.44
N LEU A 112 5.22 -2.12 8.34
CA LEU A 112 5.14 -2.63 6.97
C LEU A 112 6.10 -1.87 6.06
N ILE A 113 6.54 -2.55 5.00
CA ILE A 113 7.22 -1.93 3.86
C ILE A 113 6.50 -2.31 2.56
N ASP A 114 6.50 -1.38 1.57
CA ASP A 114 6.04 -1.65 0.21
C ASP A 114 7.24 -1.95 -0.69
N VAL A 115 7.22 -3.08 -1.36
CA VAL A 115 8.30 -3.55 -2.25
C VAL A 115 7.76 -3.74 -3.66
N GLU A 116 8.27 -2.98 -4.63
CA GLU A 116 7.91 -3.12 -6.04
C GLU A 116 8.36 -4.48 -6.59
N ALA A 117 7.40 -5.32 -6.98
CA ALA A 117 7.62 -6.72 -7.33
C ALA A 117 8.47 -6.95 -8.59
N PHE A 118 8.63 -5.91 -9.44
CA PHE A 118 9.40 -5.98 -10.68
C PHE A 118 10.80 -5.33 -10.57
N THR A 119 11.29 -5.10 -9.36
CA THR A 119 12.66 -4.60 -9.11
C THR A 119 13.73 -5.68 -9.36
N GLY A 120 13.33 -6.94 -9.44
CA GLY A 120 14.17 -8.13 -9.65
C GLY A 120 13.90 -9.19 -8.59
N ASP A 121 13.64 -10.42 -9.02
CA ASP A 121 13.14 -11.51 -8.16
C ASP A 121 14.00 -11.75 -6.92
N ASP A 122 15.33 -11.84 -7.10
CA ASP A 122 16.27 -12.10 -5.99
C ASP A 122 16.32 -10.93 -5.00
N VAL A 123 16.23 -9.69 -5.51
CA VAL A 123 16.22 -8.49 -4.70
C VAL A 123 14.94 -8.43 -3.86
N VAL A 124 13.78 -8.67 -4.48
CA VAL A 124 12.48 -8.68 -3.81
C VAL A 124 12.45 -9.74 -2.71
N LYS A 125 12.86 -10.97 -3.01
CA LYS A 125 12.92 -12.07 -2.02
C LYS A 125 13.88 -11.76 -0.87
N THR A 126 15.04 -11.16 -1.17
CA THR A 126 16.00 -10.76 -0.14
C THR A 126 15.42 -9.71 0.81
N ILE A 127 14.72 -8.70 0.27
CA ILE A 127 14.06 -7.67 1.10
C ILE A 127 12.97 -8.30 1.98
N ILE A 128 12.14 -9.18 1.41
CA ILE A 128 11.08 -9.90 2.14
C ILE A 128 11.67 -10.72 3.29
N ASP A 129 12.71 -11.51 3.03
CA ASP A 129 13.36 -12.34 4.04
C ASP A 129 13.94 -11.52 5.20
N VAL A 130 14.55 -10.37 4.90
CA VAL A 130 15.11 -9.50 5.93
C VAL A 130 13.99 -8.81 6.73
N ALA A 131 12.94 -8.35 6.07
CA ALA A 131 11.79 -7.73 6.73
C ALA A 131 11.11 -8.73 7.68
N HIS A 132 10.87 -9.96 7.26
CA HIS A 132 10.30 -11.00 8.10
C HIS A 132 11.16 -11.34 9.32
N LYS A 133 12.49 -11.41 9.16
CA LYS A 133 13.42 -11.60 10.30
C LYS A 133 13.36 -10.46 11.31
N ALA A 134 13.03 -9.24 10.85
CA ALA A 134 12.81 -8.08 11.71
C ALA A 134 11.37 -7.98 12.26
N GLY A 135 10.47 -8.90 11.90
CA GLY A 135 9.07 -8.89 12.32
C GLY A 135 8.20 -7.89 11.54
N VAL A 136 8.70 -7.34 10.43
CA VAL A 136 8.02 -6.36 9.57
C VAL A 136 7.28 -7.09 8.44
N LYS A 137 6.05 -6.65 8.16
CA LYS A 137 5.20 -7.19 7.09
C LYS A 137 5.51 -6.55 5.75
N VAL A 138 5.31 -7.31 4.66
CA VAL A 138 5.65 -6.84 3.31
C VAL A 138 4.42 -6.81 2.42
N ILE A 139 4.16 -5.63 1.86
CA ILE A 139 3.27 -5.45 0.72
C ILE A 139 4.14 -5.53 -0.54
N ALA A 140 4.01 -6.57 -1.36
CA ALA A 140 4.61 -6.58 -2.68
C ALA A 140 3.66 -5.92 -3.67
N SER A 141 4.13 -4.93 -4.41
CA SER A 141 3.27 -4.08 -5.22
C SER A 141 3.69 -3.99 -6.69
N ASN A 142 2.70 -3.69 -7.54
CA ASN A 142 2.92 -3.29 -8.93
C ASN A 142 1.87 -2.26 -9.35
N HIS A 143 2.33 -1.20 -10.04
CA HIS A 143 1.49 -0.11 -10.52
C HIS A 143 1.64 0.04 -12.03
N ASP A 144 0.56 -0.16 -12.77
CA ASP A 144 0.51 0.11 -14.21
C ASP A 144 -0.25 1.42 -14.45
N PHE A 145 0.49 2.49 -14.72
CA PHE A 145 -0.08 3.82 -14.96
C PHE A 145 -0.57 4.05 -16.39
N PHE A 146 -0.41 3.06 -17.28
CA PHE A 146 -0.72 3.21 -18.70
C PHE A 146 -1.96 2.43 -19.12
N LYS A 147 -2.25 1.31 -18.46
CA LYS A 147 -3.34 0.41 -18.85
C LYS A 147 -3.81 -0.47 -17.69
N THR A 148 -4.91 -1.15 -17.92
CA THR A 148 -5.33 -2.33 -17.16
C THR A 148 -4.94 -3.58 -17.95
N PRO A 149 -4.04 -4.43 -17.43
CA PRO A 149 -3.74 -5.71 -18.07
C PRO A 149 -4.95 -6.64 -18.14
N GLU A 150 -4.87 -7.66 -18.97
CA GLU A 150 -5.86 -8.75 -19.03
C GLU A 150 -6.00 -9.43 -17.65
N LYS A 151 -7.20 -9.96 -17.38
CA LYS A 151 -7.54 -10.57 -16.08
C LYS A 151 -6.53 -11.61 -15.63
N GLU A 152 -6.13 -12.50 -16.51
CA GLU A 152 -5.18 -13.59 -16.27
C GLU A 152 -3.79 -13.06 -15.88
N GLU A 153 -3.38 -11.95 -16.48
CA GLU A 153 -2.09 -11.31 -16.17
C GLU A 153 -2.13 -10.62 -14.79
N ILE A 154 -3.24 -9.99 -14.42
CA ILE A 154 -3.44 -9.43 -13.08
C ILE A 154 -3.32 -10.55 -12.03
N ILE A 155 -4.04 -11.66 -12.22
CA ILE A 155 -4.01 -12.82 -11.34
C ILE A 155 -2.60 -13.40 -11.28
N ARG A 156 -1.92 -13.56 -12.41
CA ARG A 156 -0.55 -14.07 -12.48
C ARG A 156 0.42 -13.22 -11.66
N ARG A 157 0.34 -11.87 -11.77
CA ARG A 157 1.21 -10.96 -11.01
C ARG A 157 0.94 -11.06 -9.52
N LEU A 158 -0.32 -11.08 -9.08
CA LEU A 158 -0.68 -11.23 -7.67
C LEU A 158 -0.19 -12.57 -7.09
N ARG A 159 -0.33 -13.66 -7.84
CA ARG A 159 0.19 -14.97 -7.44
C ARG A 159 1.71 -14.98 -7.33
N MET A 160 2.40 -14.39 -8.30
CA MET A 160 3.86 -14.24 -8.27
C MET A 160 4.33 -13.51 -6.99
N MET A 161 3.65 -12.44 -6.59
CA MET A 161 3.95 -11.72 -5.34
C MET A 161 3.72 -12.61 -4.12
N GLN A 162 2.67 -13.43 -4.12
CA GLN A 162 2.41 -14.43 -3.10
C GLN A 162 3.51 -15.48 -3.05
N ASP A 163 3.95 -15.99 -4.21
CA ASP A 163 5.03 -16.99 -4.34
C ASP A 163 6.39 -16.43 -3.89
N PHE A 164 6.62 -15.12 -4.00
CA PHE A 164 7.81 -14.46 -3.43
C PHE A 164 7.79 -14.40 -1.89
N GLY A 165 6.66 -14.71 -1.26
CA GLY A 165 6.50 -14.70 0.18
C GLY A 165 5.95 -13.40 0.77
N ALA A 166 5.49 -12.46 -0.06
CA ALA A 166 4.88 -11.22 0.44
C ALA A 166 3.66 -11.50 1.32
N ASP A 167 3.47 -10.75 2.40
CA ASP A 167 2.28 -10.88 3.26
C ASP A 167 1.02 -10.39 2.56
N ILE A 168 1.12 -9.37 1.70
CA ILE A 168 0.00 -8.77 0.99
C ILE A 168 0.40 -8.42 -0.45
N PRO A 169 -0.03 -9.18 -1.46
CA PRO A 169 0.06 -8.79 -2.86
C PRO A 169 -0.79 -7.56 -3.18
N LYS A 170 -0.23 -6.60 -3.92
CA LYS A 170 -0.92 -5.34 -4.26
C LYS A 170 -0.78 -5.00 -5.74
N MET A 171 -1.89 -4.63 -6.37
CA MET A 171 -1.89 -4.18 -7.75
C MET A 171 -2.78 -2.95 -7.97
N ALA A 172 -2.22 -1.91 -8.60
CA ALA A 172 -2.94 -0.73 -9.04
C ALA A 172 -2.81 -0.59 -10.55
N VAL A 173 -3.93 -0.35 -11.23
CA VAL A 173 -3.98 -0.27 -12.70
C VAL A 173 -4.71 0.97 -13.17
N MET A 174 -4.37 1.47 -14.36
CA MET A 174 -5.04 2.62 -14.98
C MET A 174 -6.12 2.15 -15.93
N PRO A 175 -7.40 2.46 -15.68
CA PRO A 175 -8.46 2.17 -16.62
C PRO A 175 -8.43 3.17 -17.78
N THR A 176 -8.52 2.68 -19.00
CA THR A 176 -8.71 3.46 -20.22
C THR A 176 -10.18 3.54 -20.62
N CYS A 177 -10.99 2.60 -20.13
CA CYS A 177 -12.43 2.51 -20.34
C CYS A 177 -13.12 1.85 -19.12
N LYS A 178 -14.46 1.86 -19.12
CA LYS A 178 -15.25 1.23 -18.04
C LYS A 178 -15.06 -0.30 -17.96
N GLN A 179 -14.79 -0.95 -19.08
CA GLN A 179 -14.55 -2.39 -19.13
C GLN A 179 -13.28 -2.77 -18.35
N ASP A 180 -12.27 -1.91 -18.34
CA ASP A 180 -11.04 -2.13 -17.57
C ASP A 180 -11.31 -2.23 -16.06
N VAL A 181 -12.26 -1.43 -15.55
CA VAL A 181 -12.68 -1.51 -14.14
C VAL A 181 -13.33 -2.87 -13.84
N LEU A 182 -14.19 -3.35 -14.72
CA LEU A 182 -14.81 -4.68 -14.58
C LEU A 182 -13.76 -5.79 -14.66
N THR A 183 -12.78 -5.65 -15.54
CA THR A 183 -11.64 -6.60 -15.65
C THR A 183 -10.89 -6.69 -14.33
N LEU A 184 -10.54 -5.55 -13.69
CA LEU A 184 -9.88 -5.55 -12.39
C LEU A 184 -10.75 -6.17 -11.31
N LEU A 185 -12.04 -5.80 -11.21
CA LEU A 185 -12.94 -6.35 -10.21
C LEU A 185 -13.11 -7.86 -10.36
N SER A 186 -13.25 -8.34 -11.61
CA SER A 186 -13.30 -9.78 -11.93
C SER A 186 -12.01 -10.51 -11.56
N ALA A 187 -10.84 -9.89 -11.82
CA ALA A 187 -9.56 -10.45 -11.42
C ALA A 187 -9.41 -10.51 -9.90
N THR A 188 -9.85 -9.47 -9.19
CA THR A 188 -9.82 -9.39 -7.74
C THR A 188 -10.67 -10.49 -7.11
N LEU A 189 -11.90 -10.63 -7.56
CA LEU A 189 -12.84 -11.67 -7.09
C LEU A 189 -12.24 -13.05 -7.32
N GLU A 190 -11.82 -13.36 -8.55
CA GLU A 190 -11.27 -14.67 -8.86
C GLU A 190 -9.98 -14.97 -8.09
N MET A 191 -9.09 -13.98 -7.93
CA MET A 191 -7.88 -14.14 -7.13
C MET A 191 -8.23 -14.45 -5.68
N SER A 192 -9.15 -13.69 -5.07
CA SER A 192 -9.52 -13.84 -3.66
C SER A 192 -10.22 -15.17 -3.36
N GLU A 193 -11.07 -15.66 -4.27
CA GLU A 193 -11.85 -16.89 -4.07
C GLU A 193 -11.09 -18.16 -4.39
N LYS A 194 -10.18 -18.12 -5.39
CA LYS A 194 -9.58 -19.35 -5.93
C LYS A 194 -8.10 -19.52 -5.63
N TYR A 195 -7.34 -18.42 -5.47
CA TYR A 195 -5.88 -18.49 -5.47
C TYR A 195 -5.21 -17.85 -4.27
N ALA A 196 -5.83 -16.84 -3.65
CA ALA A 196 -5.22 -16.14 -2.53
C ALA A 196 -5.35 -16.95 -1.23
N ASP A 197 -4.21 -17.20 -0.58
CA ASP A 197 -4.14 -17.74 0.77
C ASP A 197 -4.01 -16.63 1.83
N ARG A 198 -3.84 -15.38 1.41
CA ARG A 198 -3.59 -14.18 2.22
C ARG A 198 -4.34 -12.96 1.66
N PRO A 199 -4.47 -11.84 2.43
CA PRO A 199 -5.13 -10.63 1.92
C PRO A 199 -4.47 -10.10 0.67
N ILE A 200 -5.26 -9.57 -0.24
CA ILE A 200 -4.78 -8.86 -1.44
C ILE A 200 -5.28 -7.42 -1.44
N ILE A 201 -4.57 -6.54 -2.15
CA ILE A 201 -4.96 -5.15 -2.37
C ILE A 201 -5.03 -4.91 -3.87
N THR A 202 -6.18 -4.47 -4.36
CA THR A 202 -6.33 -4.11 -5.76
C THR A 202 -7.07 -2.80 -5.92
N MET A 203 -6.72 -2.02 -6.93
CA MET A 203 -7.43 -0.79 -7.26
C MET A 203 -7.30 -0.40 -8.71
N SER A 204 -8.40 0.09 -9.28
CA SER A 204 -8.43 0.82 -10.52
C SER A 204 -8.28 2.31 -10.21
N MET A 205 -7.33 2.98 -10.87
CA MET A 205 -7.00 4.38 -10.59
C MET A 205 -7.97 5.35 -11.28
N ALA A 206 -7.75 6.64 -11.12
CA ALA A 206 -8.58 7.73 -11.63
C ALA A 206 -10.06 7.67 -11.20
N GLY A 207 -10.85 8.65 -11.63
CA GLY A 207 -12.27 8.75 -11.26
C GLY A 207 -13.13 7.60 -11.78
N THR A 208 -12.81 7.06 -12.97
CA THR A 208 -13.51 5.90 -13.55
C THR A 208 -13.36 4.66 -12.67
N GLY A 209 -12.20 4.51 -12.01
CA GLY A 209 -11.89 3.36 -11.15
C GLY A 209 -12.35 3.47 -9.71
N VAL A 210 -12.96 4.59 -9.30
CA VAL A 210 -13.30 4.87 -7.90
C VAL A 210 -14.11 3.77 -7.23
N VAL A 211 -15.01 3.11 -7.97
CA VAL A 211 -15.84 2.02 -7.45
C VAL A 211 -14.99 0.88 -6.87
N SER A 212 -13.84 0.57 -7.45
CA SER A 212 -12.93 -0.48 -6.94
C SER A 212 -12.37 -0.17 -5.55
N ARG A 213 -12.25 1.11 -5.19
CA ARG A 213 -11.79 1.55 -3.88
C ARG A 213 -12.88 1.45 -2.82
N LEU A 214 -14.14 1.52 -3.23
CA LEU A 214 -15.32 1.55 -2.35
C LEU A 214 -15.86 0.14 -2.08
N THR A 215 -15.73 -0.78 -3.03
CA THR A 215 -16.35 -2.11 -3.00
C THR A 215 -15.36 -3.24 -2.68
N GLY A 216 -14.24 -2.92 -2.05
CA GLY A 216 -13.18 -3.90 -1.74
C GLY A 216 -13.69 -5.11 -0.96
N GLU A 217 -14.58 -4.94 0.02
CA GLU A 217 -15.14 -6.04 0.80
C GLU A 217 -15.94 -7.03 -0.06
N THR A 218 -16.71 -6.51 -1.01
CA THR A 218 -17.51 -7.33 -1.94
C THR A 218 -16.65 -8.17 -2.88
N PHE A 219 -15.50 -7.63 -3.33
CA PHE A 219 -14.67 -8.27 -4.35
C PHE A 219 -13.37 -8.89 -3.81
N GLY A 220 -13.05 -8.71 -2.52
CA GLY A 220 -11.89 -9.35 -1.88
C GLY A 220 -10.63 -8.49 -1.76
N SER A 221 -10.72 -7.16 -1.94
CA SER A 221 -9.59 -6.25 -1.66
C SER A 221 -9.63 -5.79 -0.20
N ALA A 222 -8.56 -6.07 0.56
CA ALA A 222 -8.55 -5.95 2.02
C ALA A 222 -8.14 -4.56 2.56
N LEU A 223 -7.67 -3.65 1.69
CA LEU A 223 -7.24 -2.32 2.09
C LEU A 223 -7.49 -1.33 0.94
N THR A 224 -7.86 -0.11 1.29
CA THR A 224 -8.06 0.98 0.34
C THR A 224 -7.40 2.27 0.81
N PHE A 225 -7.12 3.19 -0.13
CA PHE A 225 -6.41 4.43 0.15
C PHE A 225 -7.36 5.62 0.14
N GLY A 226 -7.41 6.32 1.26
CA GLY A 226 -8.13 7.58 1.44
C GLY A 226 -7.20 8.79 1.46
N ALA A 227 -7.73 9.96 1.10
CA ALA A 227 -7.01 11.23 1.19
C ALA A 227 -7.40 11.97 2.46
N ALA A 228 -6.41 12.44 3.25
CA ALA A 228 -6.64 13.33 4.39
C ALA A 228 -6.90 14.76 3.91
N SER A 229 -5.99 15.28 3.04
CA SER A 229 -6.09 16.60 2.42
C SER A 229 -5.58 16.58 0.98
N LYS A 230 -4.42 15.97 0.74
CA LYS A 230 -3.80 15.84 -0.58
C LYS A 230 -3.77 14.37 -1.00
N ALA A 231 -4.30 14.09 -2.18
CA ALA A 231 -4.22 12.75 -2.75
C ALA A 231 -2.79 12.41 -3.18
N SER A 232 -2.31 11.20 -2.91
CA SER A 232 -1.02 10.69 -3.36
C SER A 232 -1.11 9.92 -4.68
N ALA A 233 -2.34 9.66 -5.14
CA ALA A 233 -2.61 8.96 -6.40
C ALA A 233 -3.97 9.40 -6.98
N PRO A 234 -4.17 9.26 -8.32
CA PRO A 234 -5.44 9.61 -8.96
C PRO A 234 -6.64 8.83 -8.42
N GLY A 235 -7.77 9.53 -8.19
CA GLY A 235 -9.04 8.91 -7.82
C GLY A 235 -9.17 8.51 -6.33
N GLN A 236 -8.32 9.01 -5.45
CA GLN A 236 -8.51 8.87 -4.00
C GLN A 236 -9.71 9.70 -3.54
N VAL A 237 -10.49 9.12 -2.62
CA VAL A 237 -11.70 9.72 -2.00
C VAL A 237 -11.31 10.28 -0.64
N GLY A 238 -11.99 11.32 -0.18
CA GLY A 238 -11.84 11.85 1.17
C GLY A 238 -12.10 10.77 2.23
N VAL A 239 -11.29 10.75 3.29
CA VAL A 239 -11.30 9.65 4.26
C VAL A 239 -12.65 9.48 4.97
N HIS A 240 -13.36 10.58 5.25
CA HIS A 240 -14.65 10.52 5.92
C HIS A 240 -15.75 9.91 5.03
N GLU A 241 -15.81 10.35 3.77
CA GLU A 241 -16.75 9.81 2.77
C GLU A 241 -16.41 8.35 2.47
N LEU A 242 -15.12 8.03 2.35
CA LEU A 242 -14.64 6.65 2.15
C LEU A 242 -15.13 5.76 3.30
N LYS A 243 -14.91 6.17 4.56
CA LYS A 243 -15.37 5.41 5.73
C LYS A 243 -16.87 5.18 5.72
N GLN A 244 -17.66 6.23 5.44
CA GLN A 244 -19.13 6.13 5.39
C GLN A 244 -19.58 5.07 4.38
N VAL A 245 -19.01 5.07 3.16
CA VAL A 245 -19.38 4.09 2.13
C VAL A 245 -18.97 2.68 2.54
N LEU A 246 -17.77 2.50 3.10
CA LEU A 246 -17.32 1.19 3.57
C LEU A 246 -18.19 0.65 4.70
N ASP A 247 -18.62 1.51 5.65
CA ASP A 247 -19.51 1.12 6.74
C ASP A 247 -20.91 0.73 6.22
N ILE A 248 -21.45 1.44 5.20
CA ILE A 248 -22.73 1.12 4.57
C ILE A 248 -22.65 -0.25 3.89
N ILE A 249 -21.60 -0.52 3.11
CA ILE A 249 -21.42 -1.81 2.44
C ILE A 249 -21.29 -2.92 3.49
N HIS A 250 -20.43 -2.73 4.48
CA HIS A 250 -20.20 -3.70 5.55
C HIS A 250 -21.49 -4.08 6.31
N SER A 251 -22.31 -3.09 6.63
CA SER A 251 -23.59 -3.32 7.35
C SER A 251 -24.66 -4.00 6.48
N SER A 252 -24.43 -4.09 5.16
CA SER A 252 -25.37 -4.67 4.20
C SER A 252 -25.00 -6.10 3.79
N LEU A 253 -23.80 -6.57 4.15
CA LEU A 253 -23.29 -7.93 3.92
C LEU A 253 -23.53 -8.83 5.13
#